data_8d02dd3d18fa0924849bd38b79a0a75e
#
_entry.id   8d02dd3d18fa0924849bd38b79a0a75e
#
_cell.length_a   1.000
_cell.length_b   1.000
_cell.length_c   1.000
_cell.angle_alpha   90.00
_cell.angle_beta   90.00
_cell.angle_gamma   90.00
#
_symmetry.space_group_name_H-M   'P 1'
#
loop_
_entity.id
_entity.type
_entity.pdbx_description
1 polymer ?
#
loop_
_entity_poly.entity_id
_entity_poly.type
_entity_poly.pdbx_seq_one_letter_code
_entity_poly.pdbx_strand_id
1 'polypeptide(L)'
;MTKKVRHNSFASPKGRVLAVLTDSIKAHAKVNLHLEVLNRRDDGYHAIVSLMASVALHDLLKLEESTVRELSGGIDIAVAVRGAGGTHGSVIDAIPAHENLIARAATLYCERAGLNGTAVYSVVKNIPAGAGLGGGSSDAAAALKLING
;
A
#
# COMPACT_ATOMS: atom_id res chain seq x y z
N MET A 1 1.41 19.00 -33.43
CA MET A 1 0.43 19.58 -32.50
C MET A 1 0.64 18.93 -31.13
N THR A 2 1.38 19.59 -30.25
CA THR A 2 1.77 19.07 -28.93
C THR A 2 0.74 19.52 -27.91
N LYS A 3 0.00 18.58 -27.33
CA LYS A 3 -0.96 18.84 -26.26
C LYS A 3 -0.22 19.16 -24.95
N LYS A 4 -0.25 20.43 -24.55
CA LYS A 4 0.30 20.94 -23.30
C LYS A 4 -0.56 20.45 -22.14
N VAL A 5 -0.03 19.51 -21.34
CA VAL A 5 -0.64 19.09 -20.08
C VAL A 5 -0.55 20.28 -19.10
N ARG A 6 -1.69 20.81 -18.69
CA ARG A 6 -1.75 21.86 -17.67
C ARG A 6 -1.60 21.20 -16.31
N HIS A 7 -0.50 21.46 -15.63
CA HIS A 7 -0.40 21.25 -14.20
C HIS A 7 -1.33 22.25 -13.50
N ASN A 8 -2.45 21.75 -12.98
CA ASN A 8 -3.26 22.52 -12.04
C ASN A 8 -2.56 22.43 -10.68
N SER A 9 -1.93 23.51 -10.28
CA SER A 9 -1.53 23.73 -8.89
C SER A 9 -2.80 24.02 -8.08
N PHE A 10 -3.34 23.00 -7.41
CA PHE A 10 -4.38 23.22 -6.42
C PHE A 10 -3.73 23.74 -5.14
N ALA A 11 -3.92 25.03 -4.88
CA ALA A 11 -3.73 25.59 -3.54
C ALA A 11 -4.73 24.91 -2.60
N SER A 12 -4.21 24.18 -1.60
CA SER A 12 -4.99 23.49 -0.59
C SER A 12 -5.74 24.51 0.30
N PRO A 13 -7.06 24.48 0.36
CA PRO A 13 -7.78 25.25 1.37
C PRO A 13 -7.61 24.55 2.72
N LYS A 14 -7.21 25.31 3.74
CA LYS A 14 -7.10 24.88 5.14
C LYS A 14 -8.37 24.14 5.57
N GLY A 15 -8.21 22.85 5.95
CA GLY A 15 -9.26 22.12 6.67
C GLY A 15 -10.19 21.24 5.82
N ARG A 16 -9.77 20.69 4.69
CA ARG A 16 -10.58 19.75 3.93
C ARG A 16 -10.39 18.32 4.46
N VAL A 17 -11.45 17.76 5.07
CA VAL A 17 -11.63 16.32 5.15
C VAL A 17 -11.63 15.82 3.71
N LEU A 18 -10.62 15.07 3.30
CA LEU A 18 -10.63 14.44 1.98
C LEU A 18 -11.82 13.49 1.95
N ALA A 19 -12.76 13.83 1.09
CA ALA A 19 -13.96 13.03 0.87
C ALA A 19 -13.55 11.57 0.61
N VAL A 20 -14.38 10.66 1.14
CA VAL A 20 -14.36 9.23 0.85
C VAL A 20 -14.10 9.02 -0.65
N LEU A 21 -12.85 8.78 -1.01
CA LEU A 21 -12.51 8.30 -2.34
C LEU A 21 -12.88 6.83 -2.35
N THR A 22 -13.93 6.48 -3.07
CA THR A 22 -14.43 5.11 -3.22
C THR A 22 -13.52 4.25 -4.10
N ASP A 23 -12.32 4.69 -4.37
CA ASP A 23 -11.41 4.00 -5.27
C ASP A 23 -10.80 2.77 -4.58
N SER A 24 -10.94 1.65 -5.26
CA SER A 24 -10.30 0.40 -4.89
C SER A 24 -9.20 0.05 -5.89
N ILE A 25 -8.11 -0.52 -5.40
CA ILE A 25 -6.99 -0.96 -6.23
C ILE A 25 -6.86 -2.47 -6.16
N LYS A 26 -6.72 -3.11 -7.33
CA LYS A 26 -6.33 -4.52 -7.45
C LYS A 26 -4.83 -4.66 -7.18
N ALA A 27 -4.50 -5.31 -6.08
CA ALA A 27 -3.14 -5.65 -5.69
C ALA A 27 -2.81 -7.06 -6.24
N HIS A 28 -2.21 -7.12 -7.42
CA HIS A 28 -1.98 -8.37 -8.12
C HIS A 28 -0.85 -9.20 -7.49
N ALA A 29 -1.03 -10.51 -7.49
CA ALA A 29 0.04 -11.47 -7.20
C ALA A 29 1.09 -11.48 -8.30
N LYS A 30 2.29 -11.98 -7.98
CA LYS A 30 3.37 -12.23 -8.92
C LYS A 30 3.81 -13.67 -8.87
N VAL A 31 4.37 -14.16 -9.97
CA VAL A 31 5.15 -15.39 -10.05
C VAL A 31 6.53 -15.08 -10.61
N ASN A 32 7.52 -15.82 -10.17
CA ASN A 32 8.85 -15.79 -10.78
C ASN A 32 8.86 -16.85 -11.90
N LEU A 33 8.94 -16.40 -13.14
CA LEU A 33 9.09 -17.28 -14.30
C LEU A 33 10.52 -17.82 -14.40
N HIS A 34 11.48 -17.05 -13.91
CA HIS A 34 12.87 -17.42 -13.73
C HIS A 34 13.39 -16.80 -12.44
N LEU A 35 14.20 -17.52 -11.70
CA LEU A 35 14.88 -17.02 -10.50
C LEU A 35 16.26 -17.70 -10.42
N GLU A 36 17.29 -16.92 -10.49
CA GLU A 36 18.67 -17.31 -10.27
C GLU A 36 19.22 -16.63 -9.03
N VAL A 37 19.76 -17.40 -8.11
CA VAL A 37 20.42 -16.88 -6.90
C VAL A 37 21.91 -16.80 -7.20
N LEU A 38 22.45 -15.59 -7.12
CA LEU A 38 23.86 -15.31 -7.38
C LEU A 38 24.67 -15.32 -6.07
N ASN A 39 25.79 -14.60 -6.07
CA ASN A 39 26.69 -14.48 -4.93
C ASN A 39 26.02 -13.82 -3.70
N ARG A 40 26.53 -14.17 -2.53
CA ARG A 40 26.14 -13.52 -1.27
C ARG A 40 26.71 -12.10 -1.23
N ARG A 41 25.90 -11.17 -0.76
CA ARG A 41 26.24 -9.76 -0.56
C ARG A 41 26.77 -9.53 0.88
N ASP A 42 27.44 -8.41 1.09
CA ASP A 42 27.99 -8.03 2.40
C ASP A 42 26.89 -7.78 3.46
N ASP A 43 25.67 -7.45 3.03
CA ASP A 43 24.49 -7.26 3.89
C ASP A 43 23.83 -8.60 4.32
N GLY A 44 24.43 -9.74 3.94
CA GLY A 44 23.97 -11.08 4.28
C GLY A 44 22.93 -11.66 3.34
N TYR A 45 22.36 -10.86 2.42
CA TYR A 45 21.46 -11.31 1.38
C TYR A 45 22.20 -11.84 0.15
N HIS A 46 21.47 -12.40 -0.80
CA HIS A 46 22.00 -12.84 -2.09
C HIS A 46 21.56 -11.88 -3.19
N ALA A 47 22.44 -11.62 -4.15
CA ALA A 47 22.05 -11.04 -5.41
C ALA A 47 21.17 -12.05 -6.16
N ILE A 48 20.14 -11.57 -6.85
CA ILE A 48 19.24 -12.43 -7.64
C ILE A 48 19.02 -11.83 -9.01
N VAL A 49 18.81 -12.70 -9.98
CA VAL A 49 18.24 -12.36 -11.30
C VAL A 49 16.89 -13.04 -11.39
N SER A 50 15.85 -12.30 -11.70
CA SER A 50 14.49 -12.85 -11.76
C SER A 50 13.69 -12.21 -12.90
N LEU A 51 12.96 -13.06 -13.61
CA LEU A 51 11.89 -12.66 -14.52
C LEU A 51 10.56 -12.88 -13.79
N MET A 52 9.87 -11.79 -13.47
CA MET A 52 8.59 -11.84 -12.78
C MET A 52 7.44 -11.51 -13.71
N ALA A 53 6.30 -12.19 -13.52
CA ALA A 53 5.05 -11.88 -14.16
C ALA A 53 3.96 -11.60 -13.13
N SER A 54 3.15 -10.57 -13.38
CA SER A 54 1.92 -10.34 -12.65
C SER A 54 0.85 -11.31 -13.14
N VAL A 55 0.03 -11.82 -12.23
CA VAL A 55 -1.06 -12.77 -12.56
C VAL A 55 -2.43 -12.18 -12.21
N ALA A 56 -3.49 -12.81 -12.72
CA ALA A 56 -4.86 -12.33 -12.52
C ALA A 56 -5.33 -12.43 -11.06
N LEU A 57 -4.75 -13.34 -10.26
CA LEU A 57 -5.05 -13.43 -8.82
C LEU A 57 -4.66 -12.11 -8.14
N HIS A 58 -5.57 -11.52 -7.39
CA HIS A 58 -5.33 -10.24 -6.73
C HIS A 58 -6.14 -10.11 -5.45
N ASP A 59 -5.63 -9.31 -4.55
CA ASP A 59 -6.36 -8.74 -3.44
C ASP A 59 -7.03 -7.43 -3.89
N LEU A 60 -8.09 -7.02 -3.21
CA LEU A 60 -8.73 -5.73 -3.45
C LEU A 60 -8.54 -4.85 -2.22
N LEU A 61 -7.84 -3.75 -2.39
CA LEU A 61 -7.59 -2.78 -1.33
C LEU A 61 -8.41 -1.52 -1.56
N LYS A 62 -8.99 -1.00 -0.49
CA LYS A 62 -9.75 0.24 -0.49
C LYS A 62 -9.34 1.12 0.69
N LEU A 63 -9.25 2.42 0.47
CA LEU A 63 -9.12 3.42 1.53
C LEU A 63 -10.54 3.88 1.90
N GLU A 64 -11.03 3.45 3.07
CA GLU A 64 -12.40 3.73 3.53
C GLU A 64 -12.54 5.13 4.09
N GLU A 65 -11.54 5.55 4.87
CA GLU A 65 -11.52 6.84 5.53
C GLU A 65 -10.11 7.41 5.52
N SER A 66 -9.98 8.70 5.25
CA SER A 66 -8.72 9.41 5.39
C SER A 66 -8.96 10.83 5.88
N THR A 67 -8.30 11.19 6.99
CA THR A 67 -8.19 12.56 7.50
C THR A 67 -6.77 13.08 7.37
N VAL A 68 -5.95 12.38 6.61
CA VAL A 68 -4.52 12.69 6.43
C VAL A 68 -4.36 14.05 5.74
N ARG A 69 -3.54 14.93 6.33
CA ARG A 69 -3.28 16.28 5.84
C ARG A 69 -1.92 16.81 6.31
N GLU A 70 -1.40 17.81 5.63
CA GLU A 70 -0.26 18.56 6.13
C GLU A 70 -0.67 19.39 7.37
N LEU A 71 0.07 19.23 8.45
CA LEU A 71 -0.09 20.03 9.67
C LEU A 71 1.29 20.50 10.16
N SER A 72 1.31 21.73 10.68
CA SER A 72 2.44 22.22 11.46
C SER A 72 2.33 21.65 12.88
N GLY A 73 3.16 20.67 13.20
CA GLY A 73 3.17 20.00 14.53
C GLY A 73 3.93 18.69 14.49
N GLY A 74 4.00 17.98 15.60
CA GLY A 74 4.58 16.62 15.67
C GLY A 74 3.82 15.65 14.77
N ILE A 75 4.51 14.61 14.31
CA ILE A 75 3.91 13.57 13.46
C ILE A 75 3.05 12.67 14.35
N ASP A 76 1.76 12.62 14.06
CA ASP A 76 0.80 11.72 14.71
C ASP A 76 -0.11 11.12 13.63
N ILE A 77 0.16 9.88 13.25
CA ILE A 77 -0.56 9.14 12.24
C ILE A 77 -1.07 7.81 12.78
N ALA A 78 -2.36 7.57 12.66
CA ALA A 78 -3.00 6.31 12.99
C ALA A 78 -3.46 5.59 11.72
N VAL A 79 -2.99 4.38 11.50
CA VAL A 79 -3.38 3.53 10.38
C VAL A 79 -4.05 2.27 10.88
N ALA A 80 -5.29 2.04 10.45
CA ALA A 80 -6.03 0.82 10.72
C ALA A 80 -6.24 0.03 9.42
N VAL A 81 -6.16 -1.30 9.51
CA VAL A 81 -6.41 -2.22 8.40
C VAL A 81 -7.41 -3.27 8.86
N ARG A 82 -8.44 -3.52 8.06
CA ARG A 82 -9.51 -4.48 8.37
C ARG A 82 -9.67 -5.48 7.24
N GLY A 83 -9.90 -6.74 7.59
CA GLY A 83 -10.32 -7.76 6.64
C GLY A 83 -11.77 -7.50 6.19
N ALA A 84 -11.98 -7.40 4.88
CA ALA A 84 -13.30 -7.16 4.26
C ALA A 84 -13.84 -8.40 3.53
N GLY A 85 -13.32 -9.59 3.86
CA GLY A 85 -13.70 -10.85 3.22
C GLY A 85 -12.63 -11.39 2.26
N GLY A 86 -13.07 -12.19 1.28
CA GLY A 86 -12.18 -12.97 0.42
C GLY A 86 -11.82 -14.32 1.04
N THR A 87 -11.08 -15.13 0.30
CA THR A 87 -10.73 -16.50 0.71
C THR A 87 -9.86 -16.54 1.98
N HIS A 88 -9.10 -15.46 2.22
CA HIS A 88 -8.13 -15.34 3.31
C HIS A 88 -8.33 -14.08 4.18
N GLY A 89 -9.54 -13.51 4.22
CA GLY A 89 -9.81 -12.23 4.87
C GLY A 89 -9.50 -12.21 6.37
N SER A 90 -9.77 -13.30 7.08
CA SER A 90 -9.52 -13.42 8.53
C SER A 90 -8.04 -13.31 8.92
N VAL A 91 -7.11 -13.55 8.00
CA VAL A 91 -5.66 -13.41 8.26
C VAL A 91 -5.28 -11.96 8.53
N ILE A 92 -5.95 -11.01 7.90
CA ILE A 92 -5.64 -9.58 8.05
C ILE A 92 -5.91 -9.11 9.49
N ASP A 93 -7.04 -9.53 10.07
CA ASP A 93 -7.43 -9.10 11.41
C ASP A 93 -6.55 -9.74 12.50
N ALA A 94 -5.86 -10.84 12.17
CA ALA A 94 -4.92 -11.52 13.07
C ALA A 94 -3.49 -10.92 13.04
N ILE A 95 -3.16 -10.07 12.05
CA ILE A 95 -1.83 -9.47 11.93
C ILE A 95 -1.75 -8.21 12.80
N PRO A 96 -0.83 -8.15 13.79
CA PRO A 96 -0.60 -6.92 14.55
C PRO A 96 -0.29 -5.73 13.63
N ALA A 97 -0.78 -4.54 13.97
CA ALA A 97 -0.63 -3.36 13.11
C ALA A 97 0.85 -3.05 12.74
N HIS A 98 1.78 -3.27 13.69
CA HIS A 98 3.21 -3.05 13.47
C HIS A 98 3.88 -4.09 12.54
N GLU A 99 3.23 -5.22 12.29
CA GLU A 99 3.67 -6.25 11.35
C GLU A 99 2.95 -6.15 9.99
N ASN A 100 1.79 -5.50 9.96
CA ASN A 100 1.00 -5.36 8.75
C ASN A 100 1.69 -4.41 7.76
N LEU A 101 2.04 -4.92 6.58
CA LEU A 101 2.79 -4.16 5.57
C LEU A 101 2.03 -2.96 5.02
N ILE A 102 0.70 -3.01 4.96
CA ILE A 102 -0.15 -1.87 4.57
C ILE A 102 0.03 -0.74 5.59
N ALA A 103 -0.17 -1.06 6.88
CA ALA A 103 -0.05 -0.08 7.95
C ALA A 103 1.36 0.52 8.00
N ARG A 104 2.39 -0.33 7.94
CA ARG A 104 3.79 0.11 7.96
C ARG A 104 4.14 1.04 6.79
N ALA A 105 3.71 0.68 5.57
CA ALA A 105 3.98 1.49 4.39
C ALA A 105 3.26 2.85 4.45
N ALA A 106 1.99 2.87 4.82
CA ALA A 106 1.20 4.09 4.93
C ALA A 106 1.75 5.01 6.04
N THR A 107 2.08 4.46 7.22
CA THR A 107 2.68 5.22 8.32
C THR A 107 4.01 5.84 7.90
N LEU A 108 4.92 5.04 7.34
CA LEU A 108 6.24 5.53 6.92
C LEU A 108 6.14 6.61 5.82
N TYR A 109 5.17 6.47 4.91
CA TYR A 109 4.91 7.49 3.89
C TYR A 109 4.47 8.81 4.54
N CYS A 110 3.47 8.75 5.43
CA CYS A 110 2.96 9.95 6.10
C CYS A 110 4.03 10.63 6.95
N GLU A 111 4.83 9.86 7.70
CA GLU A 111 5.96 10.37 8.48
C GLU A 111 6.97 11.14 7.60
N ARG A 112 7.36 10.57 6.47
CA ARG A 112 8.32 11.20 5.55
C ARG A 112 7.76 12.40 4.81
N ALA A 113 6.46 12.40 4.55
CA ALA A 113 5.77 13.51 3.89
C ALA A 113 5.30 14.61 4.87
N GLY A 114 5.52 14.45 6.19
CA GLY A 114 5.07 15.41 7.20
C GLY A 114 3.55 15.46 7.34
N LEU A 115 2.87 14.35 7.09
CA LEU A 115 1.42 14.23 7.13
C LEU A 115 0.94 13.67 8.47
N ASN A 116 -0.19 14.16 8.96
CA ASN A 116 -0.83 13.72 10.20
C ASN A 116 -2.29 13.35 9.95
N GLY A 117 -2.84 12.49 10.79
CA GLY A 117 -4.25 12.12 10.73
C GLY A 117 -4.52 10.63 10.85
N THR A 118 -5.62 10.19 10.29
CA THR A 118 -6.07 8.80 10.34
C THR A 118 -6.30 8.28 8.93
N ALA A 119 -5.92 7.03 8.68
CA ALA A 119 -6.23 6.31 7.45
C ALA A 119 -6.78 4.91 7.81
N VAL A 120 -7.93 4.55 7.23
CA VAL A 120 -8.58 3.25 7.44
C VAL A 120 -8.67 2.53 6.11
N TYR A 121 -8.02 1.38 6.03
CA TYR A 121 -8.05 0.50 4.86
C TYR A 121 -8.91 -0.72 5.10
N SER A 122 -9.61 -1.17 4.05
CA SER A 122 -10.22 -2.49 3.99
C SER A 122 -9.57 -3.34 2.90
N VAL A 123 -9.47 -4.64 3.14
CA VAL A 123 -8.81 -5.61 2.24
C VAL A 123 -9.70 -6.81 2.01
N VAL A 124 -10.03 -7.10 0.75
CA VAL A 124 -10.56 -8.41 0.34
C VAL A 124 -9.37 -9.29 -0.03
N LYS A 125 -9.03 -10.24 0.85
CA LYS A 125 -7.81 -11.05 0.76
C LYS A 125 -8.05 -12.35 0.01
N ASN A 126 -7.50 -12.50 -1.19
CA ASN A 126 -7.58 -13.69 -2.04
C ASN A 126 -6.22 -14.36 -2.24
N ILE A 127 -5.12 -13.60 -2.12
CA ILE A 127 -3.76 -14.14 -2.23
C ILE A 127 -3.39 -14.80 -0.89
N PRO A 128 -3.03 -16.09 -0.86
CA PRO A 128 -2.62 -16.75 0.37
C PRO A 128 -1.42 -16.06 1.02
N ALA A 129 -1.46 -15.90 2.34
CA ALA A 129 -0.32 -15.40 3.10
C ALA A 129 0.83 -16.41 3.09
N GLY A 130 2.07 -15.93 2.99
CA GLY A 130 3.25 -16.78 3.05
C GLY A 130 3.51 -17.65 1.80
N ALA A 131 2.68 -17.57 0.77
CA ALA A 131 2.78 -18.40 -0.44
C ALA A 131 3.88 -17.97 -1.44
N GLY A 132 4.69 -16.96 -1.13
CA GLY A 132 5.72 -16.45 -2.04
C GLY A 132 5.18 -15.64 -3.23
N LEU A 133 3.87 -15.40 -3.28
CA LEU A 133 3.17 -14.70 -4.38
C LEU A 133 3.23 -13.17 -4.28
N GLY A 134 3.89 -12.61 -3.29
CA GLY A 134 4.10 -11.17 -3.14
C GLY A 134 2.84 -10.38 -2.73
N GLY A 135 1.78 -11.02 -2.23
CA GLY A 135 0.51 -10.39 -1.89
C GLY A 135 0.67 -9.21 -0.93
N GLY A 136 1.32 -9.41 0.21
CA GLY A 136 1.50 -8.33 1.19
C GLY A 136 2.30 -7.13 0.66
N SER A 137 3.31 -7.35 -0.19
CA SER A 137 4.06 -6.26 -0.83
C SER A 137 3.20 -5.52 -1.87
N SER A 138 2.36 -6.24 -2.60
CA SER A 138 1.41 -5.66 -3.54
C SER A 138 0.35 -4.84 -2.83
N ASP A 139 -0.18 -5.33 -1.71
CA ASP A 139 -1.12 -4.59 -0.85
C ASP A 139 -0.50 -3.29 -0.33
N ALA A 140 0.74 -3.35 0.16
CA ALA A 140 1.47 -2.17 0.62
C ALA A 140 1.66 -1.13 -0.49
N ALA A 141 2.02 -1.57 -1.70
CA ALA A 141 2.14 -0.68 -2.86
C ALA A 141 0.79 -0.05 -3.26
N ALA A 142 -0.30 -0.82 -3.18
CA ALA A 142 -1.65 -0.32 -3.41
C ALA A 142 -2.06 0.72 -2.36
N ALA A 143 -1.72 0.50 -1.09
CA ALA A 143 -1.99 1.45 -0.01
C ALA A 143 -1.28 2.79 -0.24
N LEU A 144 -0.01 2.77 -0.66
CA LEU A 144 0.74 3.98 -0.99
C LEU A 144 0.10 4.76 -2.15
N LYS A 145 -0.42 4.06 -3.16
CA LYS A 145 -1.15 4.71 -4.26
C LYS A 145 -2.45 5.36 -3.80
N LEU A 146 -3.21 4.68 -2.94
CA LEU A 146 -4.48 5.20 -2.43
C LEU A 146 -4.30 6.43 -1.52
N ILE A 147 -3.25 6.48 -0.70
CA ILE A 147 -3.03 7.58 0.23
C ILE A 147 -2.38 8.80 -0.44
N ASN A 148 -1.70 8.59 -1.56
CA ASN A 148 -1.06 9.67 -2.34
C ASN A 148 -2.03 10.34 -3.32
N GLY A 149 -3.17 9.70 -3.61
CA GLY A 149 -4.33 10.19 -4.36
C GLY A 149 -4.26 10.62 -5.66
#